data_5a0e6cecf8c9a4370cb689857a7a9a69
#
_entry.id   5a0e6cecf8c9a4370cb689857a7a9a69
#
_cell.length_a   1.000
_cell.length_b   1.000
_cell.length_c   1.000
_cell.angle_alpha   90.00
_cell.angle_beta   90.00
_cell.angle_gamma   90.00
#
_symmetry.space_group_name_H-M   'P 1'
#
loop_
_entity.id
_entity.type
_entity.pdbx_description
1 polymer ?
#
loop_
_entity_poly.entity_id
_entity_poly.type
_entity_poly.pdbx_seq_one_letter_code
_entity_poly.pdbx_strand_id
1 'polypeptide(L)'
;MHIAVVSLGAFGHVNPTLELVTELVRRGVRVTYFCTEGFRTIVEPTGAQFVAVPSWMEAHAGESGEDKSDVAATVPFLFLHEAEAYLEPVLAVLKEDRPDA
;
A
#
# COMPACT_ATOMS: atom_id res chain seq x y z
N MET A 1 -15.97 -13.38 -5.05
CA MET A 1 -14.52 -13.21 -5.33
C MET A 1 -13.92 -12.22 -4.33
N HIS A 2 -12.74 -12.51 -3.87
CA HIS A 2 -11.98 -11.65 -2.97
C HIS A 2 -10.64 -11.30 -3.60
N ILE A 3 -10.34 -10.00 -3.72
CA ILE A 3 -9.09 -9.49 -4.30
C ILE A 3 -8.32 -8.70 -3.23
N ALA A 4 -7.04 -8.98 -3.10
CA ALA A 4 -6.13 -8.20 -2.29
C ALA A 4 -5.33 -7.23 -3.16
N VAL A 5 -5.30 -5.97 -2.77
CA VAL A 5 -4.48 -4.93 -3.42
C VAL A 5 -3.44 -4.46 -2.42
N VAL A 6 -2.19 -4.51 -2.82
CA VAL A 6 -1.08 -3.99 -2.01
C VAL A 6 -0.48 -2.81 -2.77
N SER A 7 -0.52 -1.64 -2.18
CA SER A 7 -0.04 -0.42 -2.82
C SER A 7 1.01 0.29 -1.99
N LEU A 8 2.00 0.83 -2.66
CA LEU A 8 2.95 1.74 -2.05
C LEU A 8 2.23 3.04 -1.65
N GLY A 9 2.57 3.59 -0.48
CA GLY A 9 1.97 4.82 0.04
C GLY A 9 2.44 6.07 -0.71
N ALA A 10 2.03 6.21 -1.95
CA ALA A 10 2.29 7.37 -2.79
C ALA A 10 1.10 7.63 -3.71
N PHE A 11 0.73 8.90 -3.90
CA PHE A 11 -0.43 9.27 -4.71
C PHE A 11 -0.34 8.74 -6.15
N GLY A 12 0.86 8.72 -6.74
CA GLY A 12 1.07 8.17 -8.07
C GLY A 12 0.79 6.67 -8.19
N HIS A 13 0.84 5.93 -7.09
CA HIS A 13 0.52 4.50 -7.05
C HIS A 13 -0.91 4.24 -6.61
N VAL A 14 -1.43 5.01 -5.67
CA VAL A 14 -2.78 4.83 -5.13
C VAL A 14 -3.85 5.36 -6.07
N ASN A 15 -3.71 6.58 -6.57
CA ASN A 15 -4.75 7.23 -7.39
C ASN A 15 -5.21 6.42 -8.60
N PRO A 16 -4.30 5.79 -9.40
CA PRO A 16 -4.73 4.99 -10.54
C PRO A 16 -5.58 3.78 -10.16
N THR A 17 -5.48 3.29 -8.92
CA THR A 17 -6.22 2.11 -8.47
C THR A 17 -7.63 2.43 -7.98
N LEU A 18 -7.91 3.68 -7.60
CA LEU A 18 -9.16 4.03 -6.92
C LEU A 18 -10.40 3.77 -7.77
N GLU A 19 -10.38 4.16 -9.03
CA GLU A 19 -11.49 3.92 -9.95
C GLU A 19 -11.70 2.43 -10.20
N LEU A 20 -10.62 1.69 -10.41
CA LEU A 20 -10.67 0.24 -10.60
C LEU A 20 -11.27 -0.45 -9.37
N VAL A 21 -10.80 -0.10 -8.19
CA VAL A 21 -11.29 -0.68 -6.93
C VAL A 21 -12.76 -0.35 -6.72
N THR A 22 -13.15 0.91 -6.96
CA THR A 22 -14.55 1.34 -6.86
C THR A 22 -15.45 0.50 -7.78
N GLU A 23 -15.02 0.28 -9.02
CA GLU A 23 -15.79 -0.52 -9.99
C GLU A 23 -15.86 -1.99 -9.58
N LEU A 24 -14.78 -2.57 -9.07
CA LEU A 24 -14.77 -3.95 -8.57
C LEU A 24 -15.76 -4.13 -7.41
N VAL A 25 -15.74 -3.21 -6.45
CA VAL A 25 -16.67 -3.24 -5.31
C VAL A 25 -18.11 -3.08 -5.80
N ARG A 26 -18.37 -2.17 -6.75
CA ARG A 26 -19.69 -1.98 -7.34
C ARG A 26 -20.21 -3.27 -7.99
N ARG A 27 -19.33 -4.09 -8.53
CA ARG A 27 -19.66 -5.37 -9.14
C ARG A 27 -19.79 -6.53 -8.15
N GLY A 28 -19.71 -6.25 -6.85
CA GLY A 28 -19.84 -7.24 -5.79
C GLY A 28 -18.56 -7.97 -5.42
N VAL A 29 -17.42 -7.51 -5.90
CA VAL A 29 -16.12 -8.07 -5.53
C VAL A 29 -15.70 -7.49 -4.17
N ARG A 30 -15.30 -8.36 -3.25
CA ARG A 30 -14.72 -7.93 -1.97
C ARG A 30 -13.25 -7.59 -2.18
N VAL A 31 -12.86 -6.37 -1.83
CA VAL A 31 -11.48 -5.89 -1.98
C VAL A 31 -10.90 -5.57 -0.61
N THR A 32 -9.74 -6.14 -0.31
CA THR A 32 -8.90 -5.76 0.83
C THR A 32 -7.73 -4.93 0.32
N TYR A 33 -7.59 -3.71 0.82
CA TYR A 33 -6.61 -2.76 0.32
C TYR A 33 -5.57 -2.46 1.39
N PHE A 34 -4.33 -2.84 1.13
CA PHE A 34 -3.19 -2.61 2.02
C PHE A 34 -2.42 -1.38 1.58
N CYS A 35 -2.33 -0.40 2.45
CA CYS A 35 -1.55 0.81 2.23
C CYS A 35 -1.22 1.47 3.56
N THR A 36 -0.41 2.51 3.55
CA THR A 36 -0.10 3.27 4.77
C THR A 36 -1.31 4.09 5.23
N GLU A 37 -1.38 4.36 6.53
CA GLU A 37 -2.55 4.97 7.19
C GLU A 37 -2.99 6.29 6.55
N GLY A 38 -2.05 7.09 6.05
CA GLY A 38 -2.37 8.38 5.41
C GLY A 38 -3.29 8.29 4.19
N PHE A 39 -3.46 7.10 3.62
CA PHE A 39 -4.31 6.88 2.45
C PHE A 39 -5.69 6.33 2.79
N ARG A 40 -5.99 6.07 4.05
CA ARG A 40 -7.28 5.54 4.49
C ARG A 40 -8.45 6.39 3.99
N THR A 41 -8.35 7.70 4.11
CA THR A 41 -9.44 8.63 3.78
C THR A 41 -9.81 8.66 2.30
N ILE A 42 -8.88 8.29 1.42
CA ILE A 42 -9.14 8.23 -0.03
C ILE A 42 -9.47 6.82 -0.51
N VAL A 43 -9.06 5.78 0.22
CA VAL A 43 -9.34 4.39 -0.15
C VAL A 43 -10.69 3.91 0.39
N GLU A 44 -11.04 4.18 1.63
CA GLU A 44 -12.30 3.71 2.24
C GLU A 44 -13.55 4.11 1.44
N PRO A 45 -13.66 5.32 0.87
CA PRO A 45 -14.82 5.68 0.05
C PRO A 45 -15.06 4.79 -1.17
N THR A 46 -14.05 4.04 -1.63
CA THR A 46 -14.22 3.06 -2.73
C THR A 46 -15.07 1.87 -2.33
N GLY A 47 -15.27 1.63 -1.04
CA GLY A 47 -15.93 0.46 -0.50
C GLY A 47 -14.99 -0.70 -0.17
N ALA A 48 -13.70 -0.57 -0.46
CA ALA A 48 -12.71 -1.57 -0.07
C ALA A 48 -12.48 -1.57 1.45
N GLN A 49 -12.16 -2.75 1.98
CA GLN A 49 -11.66 -2.86 3.35
C GLN A 49 -10.22 -2.38 3.38
N PHE A 50 -9.97 -1.30 4.12
CA PHE A 50 -8.62 -0.76 4.27
C PHE A 50 -7.88 -1.44 5.42
N VAL A 51 -6.66 -1.87 5.14
CA VAL A 51 -5.74 -2.41 6.16
C VAL A 51 -4.48 -1.56 6.16
N ALA A 52 -4.24 -0.86 7.26
CA ALA A 52 -3.04 -0.05 7.41
C ALA A 52 -1.80 -0.94 7.56
N VAL A 53 -0.74 -0.59 6.85
CA VAL A 53 0.57 -1.23 6.97
C VAL A 53 1.60 -0.18 7.38
N PRO A 54 2.66 -0.57 8.12
CA PRO A 54 3.70 0.37 8.50
C PRO A 54 4.51 0.81 7.29
N SER A 55 4.94 2.06 7.28
CA SER A 55 5.84 2.60 6.26
C SER A 55 7.23 2.79 6.84
N TRP A 56 8.21 2.11 6.26
CA TRP A 56 9.61 2.33 6.60
C TRP A 56 10.04 3.74 6.21
N MET A 57 9.61 4.22 5.04
CA MET A 57 9.95 5.56 4.54
C MET A 57 9.42 6.67 5.43
N GLU A 58 8.17 6.54 5.90
CA GLU A 58 7.59 7.51 6.84
C GLU A 58 8.31 7.51 8.19
N ALA A 59 8.65 6.32 8.71
CA ALA A 59 9.36 6.19 9.98
C ALA A 59 10.78 6.79 9.93
N HIS A 60 11.41 6.81 8.76
CA HIS A 60 12.76 7.32 8.54
C HIS A 60 12.79 8.63 7.76
N ALA A 61 11.65 9.30 7.62
CA ALA A 61 11.57 10.63 7.02
C ALA A 61 12.39 11.62 7.83
N GLY A 62 13.40 12.22 7.21
CA GLY A 62 14.33 13.16 7.87
C GLY A 62 15.69 12.58 8.19
N GLU A 63 15.90 11.26 8.10
CA GLU A 63 17.22 10.63 8.23
C GLU A 63 18.01 10.64 6.91
N SER A 64 17.33 10.87 5.79
CA SER A 64 17.98 11.01 4.48
C SER A 64 18.76 12.34 4.46
N GLY A 65 20.00 12.28 4.88
CA GLY A 65 20.91 13.44 4.82
C GLY A 65 21.10 13.89 3.38
N GLU A 66 20.79 15.06 3.15
CA GLU A 66 21.33 16.18 2.38
C GLU A 66 21.98 15.96 1.01
N ASP A 67 22.34 14.78 0.56
CA ASP A 67 22.95 14.66 -0.75
C ASP A 67 21.95 14.18 -1.82
N LYS A 68 21.36 15.15 -2.50
CA LYS A 68 20.45 14.91 -3.62
C LYS A 68 21.11 14.24 -4.82
N SER A 69 22.44 14.13 -4.84
CA SER A 69 23.18 13.52 -5.95
C SER A 69 23.05 12.00 -5.99
N ASP A 70 22.76 11.36 -4.84
CA ASP A 70 22.65 9.91 -4.71
C ASP A 70 21.21 9.38 -4.63
N VAL A 71 20.19 10.21 -4.87
CA VAL A 71 18.77 9.80 -4.78
C VAL A 71 18.46 8.62 -5.70
N ALA A 72 18.97 8.65 -6.93
CA ALA A 72 18.76 7.58 -7.90
C ALA A 72 19.39 6.25 -7.47
N ALA A 73 20.51 6.29 -6.74
CA ALA A 73 21.19 5.09 -6.24
C ALA A 73 20.52 4.54 -4.97
N THR A 74 19.88 5.39 -4.16
CA THR A 74 19.24 4.99 -2.90
C THR A 74 17.79 4.54 -3.05
N VAL A 75 17.08 4.99 -4.08
CA VAL A 75 15.67 4.63 -4.32
C VAL A 75 15.40 3.13 -4.31
N PRO A 76 16.19 2.26 -4.97
CA PRO A 76 15.94 0.82 -4.91
C PRO A 76 16.01 0.25 -3.49
N PHE A 77 16.91 0.75 -2.66
CA PHE A 77 17.04 0.33 -1.26
C PHE A 77 15.85 0.79 -0.42
N LEU A 78 15.33 1.99 -0.69
CA LEU A 78 14.13 2.51 -0.02
C LEU A 78 12.91 1.61 -0.30
N PHE A 79 12.71 1.22 -1.56
CA PHE A 79 11.64 0.31 -1.94
C PHE A 79 11.79 -1.07 -1.31
N LEU A 80 13.02 -1.59 -1.21
CA LEU A 80 13.28 -2.85 -0.56
C LEU A 80 12.89 -2.81 0.93
N HIS A 81 13.31 -1.78 1.65
CA HIS A 81 12.94 -1.59 3.05
C HIS A 81 11.45 -1.43 3.25
N GLU A 82 10.79 -0.70 2.35
CA GLU A 82 9.34 -0.53 2.39
C GLU A 82 8.63 -1.87 2.16
N ALA A 83 9.08 -2.65 1.20
CA ALA A 83 8.52 -3.98 0.93
C ALA A 83 8.71 -4.93 2.12
N GLU A 84 9.86 -4.91 2.77
CA GLU A 84 10.12 -5.70 3.98
C GLU A 84 9.17 -5.29 5.12
N ALA A 85 8.92 -4.00 5.30
CA ALA A 85 8.00 -3.50 6.32
C ALA A 85 6.56 -3.97 6.08
N TYR A 86 6.16 -4.14 4.82
CA TYR A 86 4.82 -4.61 4.44
C TYR A 86 4.64 -6.12 4.61
N LEU A 87 5.70 -6.90 4.47
CA LEU A 87 5.62 -8.35 4.28
C LEU A 87 4.88 -9.06 5.42
N GLU A 88 5.32 -8.87 6.65
CA GLU A 88 4.73 -9.55 7.81
C GLU A 88 3.26 -9.18 8.05
N PRO A 89 2.89 -7.87 8.11
CA PRO A 89 1.50 -7.47 8.30
C PRO A 89 0.57 -7.97 7.20
N VAL A 90 1.01 -7.90 5.95
CA VAL A 90 0.21 -8.36 4.80
C VAL A 90 0.00 -9.87 4.88
N LEU A 91 1.07 -10.63 5.10
CA LEU A 91 0.98 -12.09 5.21
C LEU A 91 0.08 -12.53 6.36
N ALA A 92 0.13 -11.84 7.50
CA ALA A 92 -0.72 -12.16 8.65
C ALA A 92 -2.21 -12.06 8.28
N VAL A 93 -2.61 -11.00 7.58
CA VAL A 93 -4.01 -10.82 7.15
C VAL A 93 -4.38 -11.82 6.06
N LEU A 94 -3.50 -12.05 5.08
CA LEU A 94 -3.77 -12.99 3.99
C LEU A 94 -3.89 -14.44 4.43
N LYS A 95 -3.23 -14.83 5.52
CA LYS A 95 -3.37 -16.17 6.11
C LYS A 95 -4.73 -16.38 6.76
N GLU A 96 -5.28 -15.34 7.37
CA GLU A 96 -6.59 -15.38 8.03
C GLU A 96 -7.75 -15.23 7.04
N ASP A 97 -7.56 -14.44 5.99
CA ASP A 97 -8.57 -14.11 5.00
C ASP A 97 -7.98 -14.21 3.60
N ARG A 98 -7.95 -15.42 3.06
CA ARG A 98 -7.33 -15.71 1.76
C ARG A 98 -8.07 -15.04 0.60
N PRO A 99 -7.39 -14.22 -0.22
CA PRO A 99 -7.96 -13.71 -1.45
C PRO A 99 -7.89 -14.75 -2.57
N ASP A 100 -8.71 -14.56 -3.59
CA ASP A 100 -8.65 -15.31 -4.84
C ASP A 100 -7.55 -14.74 -5.76
N ALA A 101 -7.26 -13.45 -5.61
CA ALA A 101 -6.23 -12.76 -6.38
C ALA A 101 -5.61 -11.58 -5.62
#